data_a505dbbd0404392ac33c7853f972e880
#
_entry.id   a505dbbd0404392ac33c7853f972e880
#
_cell.length_a   1.000
_cell.length_b   1.000
_cell.length_c   1.000
_cell.angle_alpha   90.00
_cell.angle_beta   90.00
_cell.angle_gamma   90.00
#
_symmetry.space_group_name_H-M   'P 1'
#
loop_
_entity.id
_entity.type
_entity.pdbx_description
1 polymer ?
#
loop_
_entity_poly.entity_id
_entity_poly.type
_entity_poly.pdbx_seq_one_letter_code
_entity_poly.pdbx_strand_id
1 'polypeptide(L)'
;MGAKTKQIAASSCLLVAAIWLTFASGCRRVDVQLDNNPSYPLRVVCTTGMVADMLKNIGGQHVAVQSLMGSGVDPHLYKPTPGDVRLLTSADVVFYSGLHLEGRLAELLEKLHRWKPAYAVSEGLKRSDSKVLRHMPGV
;
A
#
# COMPACT_ATOMS: atom_id res chain seq x y z
N MET A 1 5.65 -62.86 -39.68
CA MET A 1 5.82 -61.41 -39.84
C MET A 1 5.03 -60.60 -38.77
N GLY A 2 4.94 -61.02 -37.52
CA GLY A 2 4.08 -60.39 -36.51
C GLY A 2 4.78 -59.85 -35.22
N ALA A 3 6.07 -60.16 -35.06
CA ALA A 3 6.76 -59.79 -33.80
C ALA A 3 7.42 -58.43 -33.79
N LYS A 4 7.84 -57.88 -34.91
CA LYS A 4 8.53 -56.58 -35.01
C LYS A 4 7.60 -55.36 -34.91
N THR A 5 6.34 -55.49 -35.30
CA THR A 5 5.34 -54.40 -35.22
C THR A 5 4.87 -54.11 -33.79
N LYS A 6 4.82 -55.11 -32.91
CA LYS A 6 4.43 -54.91 -31.49
C LYS A 6 5.51 -54.19 -30.67
N GLN A 7 6.78 -54.37 -31.03
CA GLN A 7 7.90 -53.76 -30.31
C GLN A 7 8.05 -52.25 -30.60
N ILE A 8 7.72 -51.83 -31.82
CA ILE A 8 7.76 -50.41 -32.23
C ILE A 8 6.64 -49.62 -31.56
N ALA A 9 5.44 -50.21 -31.43
CA ALA A 9 4.30 -49.56 -30.78
C ALA A 9 4.52 -49.32 -29.26
N ALA A 10 5.17 -50.27 -28.58
CA ALA A 10 5.47 -50.11 -27.12
C ALA A 10 6.53 -49.04 -26.87
N SER A 11 7.53 -48.92 -27.73
CA SER A 11 8.59 -47.92 -27.59
C SER A 11 8.07 -46.49 -27.85
N SER A 12 7.14 -46.35 -28.82
CA SER A 12 6.54 -45.05 -29.13
C SER A 12 5.63 -44.54 -27.99
N CYS A 13 4.92 -45.44 -27.30
CA CYS A 13 4.04 -45.09 -26.20
C CYS A 13 4.82 -44.61 -24.96
N LEU A 14 5.99 -45.21 -24.69
CA LEU A 14 6.87 -44.79 -23.59
C LEU A 14 7.49 -43.41 -23.83
N LEU A 15 7.84 -43.06 -25.05
CA LEU A 15 8.39 -41.75 -25.40
C LEU A 15 7.32 -40.63 -25.25
N VAL A 16 6.08 -40.89 -25.67
CA VAL A 16 4.98 -39.94 -25.50
C VAL A 16 4.64 -39.72 -24.01
N ALA A 17 4.63 -40.78 -23.20
CA ALA A 17 4.41 -40.69 -21.76
C ALA A 17 5.52 -39.89 -21.05
N ALA A 18 6.78 -40.05 -21.45
CA ALA A 18 7.90 -39.29 -20.90
C ALA A 18 7.81 -37.79 -21.22
N ILE A 19 7.35 -37.41 -22.40
CA ILE A 19 7.14 -36.02 -22.81
C ILE A 19 6.00 -35.38 -21.99
N TRP A 20 4.93 -36.13 -21.71
CA TRP A 20 3.81 -35.62 -20.87
C TRP A 20 4.20 -35.39 -19.42
N LEU A 21 5.09 -36.22 -18.85
CA LEU A 21 5.57 -36.02 -17.48
C LEU A 21 6.43 -34.75 -17.32
N THR A 22 7.14 -34.34 -18.37
CA THR A 22 7.97 -33.12 -18.31
C THR A 22 7.15 -31.82 -18.37
N PHE A 23 5.97 -31.88 -19.00
CA PHE A 23 5.05 -30.70 -19.03
C PHE A 23 4.27 -30.50 -17.72
N ALA A 24 4.13 -31.52 -16.88
CA ALA A 24 3.40 -31.41 -15.63
C ALA A 24 4.16 -30.66 -14.51
N SER A 25 5.47 -30.43 -14.67
CA SER A 25 6.33 -29.78 -13.67
C SER A 25 6.43 -28.26 -13.83
N GLY A 26 5.66 -27.65 -14.73
CA GLY A 26 5.78 -26.25 -15.15
C GLY A 26 5.04 -25.22 -14.31
N CYS A 27 4.18 -25.60 -13.35
CA CYS A 27 3.55 -24.64 -12.43
C CYS A 27 4.38 -24.50 -11.15
N ARG A 28 5.55 -23.84 -11.23
CA ARG A 28 6.11 -23.19 -10.05
C ARG A 28 5.12 -22.10 -9.63
N ARG A 29 4.36 -22.38 -8.58
CA ARG A 29 3.74 -21.29 -7.81
C ARG A 29 4.89 -20.39 -7.40
N VAL A 30 4.91 -19.17 -7.94
CA VAL A 30 5.66 -18.09 -7.34
C VAL A 30 4.91 -17.84 -6.04
N ASP A 31 5.35 -18.47 -4.95
CA ASP A 31 4.99 -18.01 -3.62
C ASP A 31 5.59 -16.63 -3.49
N VAL A 32 4.78 -15.63 -3.85
CA VAL A 32 5.04 -14.26 -3.44
C VAL A 32 4.90 -14.29 -1.94
N GLN A 33 6.01 -14.56 -1.28
CA GLN A 33 6.17 -14.37 0.14
C GLN A 33 5.97 -12.87 0.34
N LEU A 34 4.72 -12.47 0.60
CA LEU A 34 4.44 -11.18 1.22
C LEU A 34 5.18 -11.26 2.55
N ASP A 35 6.31 -10.58 2.60
CA ASP A 35 7.05 -10.41 3.85
C ASP A 35 6.14 -9.61 4.78
N ASN A 36 5.27 -10.32 5.51
CA ASN A 36 4.31 -9.76 6.46
C ASN A 36 5.01 -9.31 7.75
N ASN A 37 6.35 -9.29 7.74
CA ASN A 37 7.10 -8.72 8.83
C ASN A 37 7.53 -7.30 8.45
N PRO A 38 6.74 -6.26 8.80
CA PRO A 38 7.13 -4.90 8.53
C PRO A 38 8.47 -4.64 9.22
N SER A 39 9.45 -4.17 8.45
CA SER A 39 10.71 -3.70 9.00
C SER A 39 10.41 -2.55 9.96
N TYR A 40 10.42 -2.80 11.26
CA TYR A 40 10.23 -1.76 12.26
C TYR A 40 11.51 -0.95 12.46
N PRO A 41 11.37 0.39 12.71
CA PRO A 41 10.12 1.16 12.73
C PRO A 41 9.57 1.43 11.32
N LEU A 42 8.25 1.35 11.16
CA LEU A 42 7.57 1.74 9.90
C LEU A 42 7.86 3.20 9.57
N ARG A 43 8.29 3.46 8.35
CA ARG A 43 8.52 4.83 7.87
C ARG A 43 7.18 5.45 7.48
N VAL A 44 6.71 6.33 8.33
CA VAL A 44 5.44 7.02 8.17
C VAL A 44 5.68 8.46 7.74
N VAL A 45 5.09 8.87 6.62
CA VAL A 45 5.07 10.27 6.23
C VAL A 45 3.66 10.81 6.42
N CYS A 46 3.53 11.98 7.00
CA CYS A 46 2.26 12.66 7.17
C CYS A 46 2.31 14.10 6.66
N THR A 47 1.16 14.68 6.41
CA THR A 47 1.07 16.03 5.85
C THR A 47 1.36 17.11 6.89
N THR A 48 0.69 17.06 8.03
CA THR A 48 0.73 18.12 9.05
C THR A 48 1.37 17.68 10.35
N GLY A 49 1.86 18.63 11.14
CA GLY A 49 2.42 18.38 12.46
C GLY A 49 1.42 17.77 13.44
N MET A 50 0.13 18.12 13.33
CA MET A 50 -0.94 17.56 14.16
C MET A 50 -1.10 16.05 13.91
N VAL A 51 -1.11 15.64 12.65
CA VAL A 51 -1.15 14.21 12.28
C VAL A 51 0.11 13.51 12.76
N ALA A 52 1.29 14.16 12.63
CA ALA A 52 2.54 13.60 13.12
C ALA A 52 2.52 13.32 14.62
N ASP A 53 1.99 14.24 15.39
CA ASP A 53 1.91 14.11 16.85
C ASP A 53 0.99 12.95 17.26
N MET A 54 -0.19 12.85 16.65
CA MET A 54 -1.09 11.72 16.87
C MET A 54 -0.42 10.38 16.53
N LEU A 55 0.25 10.29 15.39
CA LEU A 55 0.90 9.05 14.95
C LEU A 55 2.05 8.63 15.86
N LYS A 56 2.85 9.57 16.36
CA LYS A 56 3.92 9.31 17.34
C LYS A 56 3.35 8.80 18.65
N ASN A 57 2.28 9.42 19.15
CA ASN A 57 1.66 9.00 20.39
C ASN A 57 1.00 7.62 20.31
N ILE A 58 0.43 7.27 19.18
CA ILE A 58 -0.22 5.96 18.97
C ILE A 58 0.82 4.88 18.64
N GLY A 59 1.74 5.16 17.74
CA GLY A 59 2.69 4.17 17.21
C GLY A 59 3.95 3.97 18.06
N GLY A 60 4.29 4.94 18.92
CA GLY A 60 5.46 4.87 19.79
C GLY A 60 6.74 4.53 19.03
N GLN A 61 7.48 3.55 19.52
CA GLN A 61 8.73 3.08 18.92
C GLN A 61 8.56 2.27 17.62
N HIS A 62 7.33 1.90 17.27
CA HIS A 62 7.07 1.09 16.08
C HIS A 62 6.98 1.91 14.79
N VAL A 63 6.97 3.23 14.89
CA VAL A 63 6.87 4.15 13.75
C VAL A 63 7.96 5.21 13.76
N ALA A 64 8.52 5.49 12.59
CA ALA A 64 9.38 6.64 12.33
C ALA A 64 8.58 7.67 11.54
N VAL A 65 8.05 8.68 12.23
CA VAL A 65 7.11 9.65 11.65
C VAL A 65 7.83 10.91 11.21
N GLN A 66 7.62 11.28 9.94
CA GLN A 66 8.09 12.53 9.35
C GLN A 66 6.90 13.34 8.79
N SER A 67 6.85 14.64 9.13
CA SER A 67 5.84 15.56 8.62
C SER A 67 6.38 16.34 7.42
N LEU A 68 5.57 16.56 6.39
CA LEU A 68 5.90 17.43 5.25
C LEU A 68 5.84 18.90 5.66
N MET A 69 4.84 19.25 6.46
CA MET A 69 4.58 20.63 6.90
C MET A 69 5.02 20.80 8.34
N GLY A 70 5.90 21.77 8.57
CA GLY A 70 6.34 22.16 9.89
C GLY A 70 5.30 23.02 10.61
N SER A 71 5.63 23.43 11.84
CA SER A 71 4.81 24.35 12.61
C SER A 71 4.64 25.69 11.88
N GLY A 72 3.40 26.22 11.86
CA GLY A 72 3.07 27.49 11.25
C GLY A 72 2.88 27.47 9.73
N VAL A 73 3.01 26.33 9.09
CA VAL A 73 2.74 26.19 7.66
C VAL A 73 1.24 26.02 7.44
N ASP A 74 0.65 26.85 6.57
CA ASP A 74 -0.75 26.74 6.16
C ASP A 74 -0.92 25.59 5.17
N PRO A 75 -1.63 24.52 5.52
CA PRO A 75 -1.83 23.38 4.65
C PRO A 75 -2.63 23.69 3.38
N HIS A 76 -3.53 24.66 3.39
CA HIS A 76 -4.31 25.07 2.23
C HIS A 76 -3.44 25.71 1.14
N LEU A 77 -2.38 26.39 1.52
CA LEU A 77 -1.48 27.11 0.64
C LEU A 77 -0.21 26.32 0.31
N TYR A 78 -0.03 25.17 0.92
CA TYR A 78 1.17 24.36 0.76
C TYR A 78 1.37 23.89 -0.68
N LYS A 79 2.57 24.13 -1.21
CA LYS A 79 2.98 23.67 -2.53
C LYS A 79 4.02 22.56 -2.39
N PRO A 80 3.70 21.33 -2.80
CA PRO A 80 4.64 20.23 -2.70
C PRO A 80 5.89 20.48 -3.53
N THR A 81 7.03 20.16 -2.94
CA THR A 81 8.35 20.22 -3.58
C THR A 81 8.75 18.86 -4.14
N PRO A 82 9.75 18.78 -5.05
CA PRO A 82 10.31 17.50 -5.46
C PRO A 82 10.88 16.68 -4.31
N GLY A 83 11.30 17.33 -3.21
CA GLY A 83 11.72 16.68 -1.97
C GLY A 83 10.58 15.93 -1.31
N ASP A 84 9.42 16.55 -1.21
CA ASP A 84 8.23 15.94 -0.61
C ASP A 84 7.74 14.73 -1.41
N VAL A 85 7.79 14.81 -2.74
CA VAL A 85 7.45 13.67 -3.61
C VAL A 85 8.38 12.49 -3.32
N ARG A 86 9.69 12.72 -3.17
CA ARG A 86 10.63 11.66 -2.81
C ARG A 86 10.34 11.07 -1.43
N LEU A 87 10.05 11.92 -0.45
CA LEU A 87 9.65 11.51 0.90
C LEU A 87 8.40 10.63 0.88
N LEU A 88 7.34 11.10 0.24
CA LEU A 88 6.09 10.36 0.07
C LEU A 88 6.33 9.02 -0.62
N THR A 89 7.17 8.98 -1.64
CA THR A 89 7.48 7.74 -2.38
C THR A 89 8.29 6.76 -1.53
N SER A 90 9.18 7.22 -0.67
CA SER A 90 10.02 6.35 0.17
C SER A 90 9.33 5.84 1.43
N ALA A 91 8.22 6.44 1.84
CA ALA A 91 7.45 6.02 3.02
C ALA A 91 6.86 4.61 2.85
N ASP A 92 6.62 3.91 3.93
CA ASP A 92 5.88 2.64 3.93
C ASP A 92 4.37 2.90 3.96
N VAL A 93 3.94 3.97 4.64
CA VAL A 93 2.55 4.43 4.69
C VAL A 93 2.49 5.96 4.80
N VAL A 94 1.44 6.54 4.23
CA VAL A 94 1.20 7.99 4.26
C VAL A 94 -0.10 8.28 4.99
N PHE A 95 -0.10 9.30 5.86
CA PHE A 95 -1.30 9.82 6.49
C PHE A 95 -1.48 11.31 6.19
N TYR A 96 -2.70 11.71 5.94
CA TYR A 96 -3.05 13.11 5.67
C TYR A 96 -4.35 13.49 6.38
N SER A 97 -4.59 14.78 6.57
CA SER A 97 -5.76 15.23 7.32
C SER A 97 -7.07 14.88 6.64
N GLY A 98 -7.15 15.09 5.33
CA GLY A 98 -8.36 14.90 4.55
C GLY A 98 -9.29 16.12 4.58
N LEU A 99 -10.55 15.96 4.15
CA LEU A 99 -11.55 17.03 4.05
C LEU A 99 -11.05 18.27 3.26
N HIS A 100 -10.20 18.05 2.27
CA HIS A 100 -9.58 19.06 1.41
C HIS A 100 -8.67 20.06 2.16
N LEU A 101 -8.23 19.73 3.38
CA LEU A 101 -7.33 20.60 4.15
C LEU A 101 -6.01 20.85 3.41
N GLU A 102 -5.47 19.83 2.75
CA GLU A 102 -4.18 19.88 2.05
C GLU A 102 -4.25 20.56 0.66
N GLY A 103 -5.37 21.16 0.30
CA GLY A 103 -5.50 21.93 -0.93
C GLY A 103 -4.95 21.20 -2.16
N ARG A 104 -3.91 21.76 -2.79
CA ARG A 104 -3.31 21.20 -4.01
C ARG A 104 -2.58 19.87 -3.80
N LEU A 105 -2.17 19.57 -2.59
CA LEU A 105 -1.51 18.30 -2.27
C LEU A 105 -2.50 17.13 -2.31
N ALA A 106 -3.80 17.37 -2.10
CA ALA A 106 -4.84 16.34 -2.09
C ALA A 106 -4.86 15.51 -3.37
N GLU A 107 -4.76 16.14 -4.55
CA GLU A 107 -4.71 15.42 -5.83
C GLU A 107 -3.50 14.47 -5.94
N LEU A 108 -2.35 14.88 -5.40
CA LEU A 108 -1.15 14.04 -5.39
C LEU A 108 -1.35 12.85 -4.46
N LEU A 109 -1.97 13.06 -3.29
CA LEU A 109 -2.24 12.02 -2.30
C LEU A 109 -3.26 10.98 -2.83
N GLU A 110 -4.30 11.42 -3.52
CA GLU A 110 -5.27 10.54 -4.19
C GLU A 110 -4.62 9.68 -5.28
N LYS A 111 -3.71 10.26 -6.07
CA LYS A 111 -2.93 9.50 -7.05
C LYS A 111 -2.00 8.51 -6.38
N LEU A 112 -1.38 8.91 -5.28
CA LEU A 112 -0.45 8.07 -4.51
C LEU A 112 -1.15 6.85 -3.92
N HIS A 113 -2.40 6.98 -3.48
CA HIS A 113 -3.20 5.90 -2.90
C HIS A 113 -3.32 4.67 -3.83
N ARG A 114 -3.18 4.85 -5.15
CA ARG A 114 -3.21 3.73 -6.13
C ARG A 114 -1.96 2.83 -6.07
N TRP A 115 -0.87 3.34 -5.52
CA TRP A 115 0.44 2.68 -5.56
C TRP A 115 0.98 2.38 -4.15
N LYS A 116 0.44 3.05 -3.14
CA LYS A 116 0.93 3.02 -1.77
C LYS A 116 -0.22 3.22 -0.78
N PRO A 117 -0.17 2.57 0.40
CA PRO A 117 -1.11 2.84 1.47
C PRO A 117 -1.07 4.33 1.87
N ALA A 118 -2.18 5.04 1.62
CA ALA A 118 -2.34 6.44 1.99
C ALA A 118 -3.75 6.64 2.56
N TYR A 119 -3.85 7.19 3.78
CA TYR A 119 -5.10 7.26 4.53
C TYR A 119 -5.38 8.68 5.00
N ALA A 120 -6.63 9.14 4.80
CA ALA A 120 -7.12 10.35 5.43
C ALA A 120 -7.54 10.05 6.88
N VAL A 121 -6.98 10.75 7.85
CA VAL A 121 -7.35 10.56 9.28
C VAL A 121 -8.80 10.95 9.54
N SER A 122 -9.38 11.83 8.71
CA SER A 122 -10.78 12.23 8.79
C SER A 122 -11.75 11.25 8.11
N GLU A 123 -11.27 10.20 7.45
CA GLU A 123 -12.13 9.27 6.69
C GLU A 123 -13.16 8.55 7.58
N GLY A 124 -12.81 8.30 8.85
CA GLY A 124 -13.72 7.75 9.85
C GLY A 124 -14.83 8.70 10.30
N LEU A 125 -14.68 10.01 10.05
CA LEU A 125 -15.67 11.03 10.39
C LEU A 125 -16.73 11.08 9.29
N LYS A 126 -17.63 10.10 9.27
CA LYS A 126 -18.74 10.11 8.33
C LYS A 126 -19.66 11.28 8.62
N ARG A 127 -20.17 11.93 7.58
CA ARG A 127 -21.13 13.04 7.63
C ARG A 127 -22.40 12.74 8.45
N SER A 128 -22.64 11.50 8.89
CA SER A 128 -23.70 11.13 9.83
C SER A 128 -23.54 11.77 11.22
N ASP A 129 -22.32 12.13 11.62
CA ASP A 129 -22.04 12.74 12.91
C ASP A 129 -22.32 14.25 12.92
N SER A 130 -22.68 14.84 11.79
CA SER A 130 -23.15 16.23 11.72
C SER A 130 -24.42 16.49 12.57
N LYS A 131 -25.15 15.45 12.96
CA LYS A 131 -26.24 15.53 13.94
C LYS A 131 -25.73 15.76 15.38
N VAL A 132 -24.55 15.22 15.72
CA VAL A 132 -23.95 15.36 17.05
C VAL A 132 -23.48 16.80 17.25
N LEU A 133 -22.85 17.41 16.23
CA LEU A 133 -22.38 18.79 16.30
C LEU A 133 -23.51 19.82 16.43
N ARG A 134 -24.71 19.53 15.91
CA ARG A 134 -25.90 20.38 16.06
C ARG A 134 -26.51 20.36 17.47
N HIS A 135 -26.10 19.43 18.31
CA HIS A 135 -26.65 19.27 19.66
C HIS A 135 -25.68 19.78 20.77
N MET A 136 -24.55 20.38 20.39
CA MET A 136 -23.64 21.01 21.33
C MET A 136 -24.14 22.41 21.65
N PRO A 137 -24.58 22.70 22.91
CA PRO A 137 -24.98 24.03 23.29
C PRO A 137 -23.75 24.94 23.27
N GLY A 138 -23.75 25.93 22.38
CA GLY A 138 -22.71 26.98 22.34
C GLY A 138 -21.85 27.00 21.07
N VAL A 139 -22.20 26.27 20.00
CA VAL A 139 -21.60 26.42 18.68
C VAL A 139 -22.62 27.00 17.71
#